data_3da1add9619255f1179ac4cb511faf76
#
_entry.id   3da1add9619255f1179ac4cb511faf76
#
_cell.length_a   1.000
_cell.length_b   1.000
_cell.length_c   1.000
_cell.angle_alpha   90.00
_cell.angle_beta   90.00
_cell.angle_gamma   90.00
#
_symmetry.space_group_name_H-M   'P 1'
#
loop_
_entity.id
_entity.type
_entity.pdbx_description
1 polymer ?
#
loop_
_entity_poly.entity_id
_entity_poly.type
_entity_poly.pdbx_seq_one_letter_code
_entity_poly.pdbx_strand_id
1 'polypeptide(L)'
;MRSLQLFGDRDLRITEMEAPPPPAPGEVQVRVKALALNYLDVWGFRGMAFAKRKMPQAVGVEASGEIAAVGEGVTRFKAGDPVTMYGAETCGHCKACLKGWDNLCENVAGIMGFHIDGFARELINRPERLVIPVPKGVSFEQAACAPIGFGTVQHMLFDNAKLEPGESILVHAGGSGIGTAAIKMAKAIGCTVYTTVGDDEKGEKAKALGADYVVNYRTERFEGEVRRLTKRKGVDVVFEHVGAETWNGSLLCLKRGGRLVTCGSTSGVSTTMNLMQLFQQQYRIFGSFGCRIENIAQSLDKMAGGMNPVIDAVFPIDEFQKGLERLEGRKVFGKVVVTF
;
A
#
# COMPACT_ATOMS: atom_id res chain seq x y z
N MET A 1 -19.34 -12.58 17.02
CA MET A 1 -19.03 -11.39 16.23
C MET A 1 -18.97 -11.69 14.76
N ARG A 2 -19.34 -10.74 13.91
CA ARG A 2 -19.26 -10.92 12.46
C ARG A 2 -17.81 -10.89 11.97
N SER A 3 -17.48 -11.76 11.02
CA SER A 3 -16.20 -11.81 10.33
C SER A 3 -16.40 -12.19 8.87
N LEU A 4 -15.63 -11.61 7.98
CA LEU A 4 -15.56 -12.03 6.58
C LEU A 4 -14.39 -12.98 6.41
N GLN A 5 -14.67 -14.22 6.04
CA GLN A 5 -13.67 -15.29 5.95
C GLN A 5 -13.64 -15.90 4.55
N LEU A 6 -12.44 -16.29 4.15
CA LEU A 6 -12.18 -17.07 2.95
C LEU A 6 -12.16 -18.56 3.31
N PHE A 7 -12.99 -19.37 2.65
CA PHE A 7 -13.10 -20.82 2.85
C PHE A 7 -12.34 -21.62 1.78
N GLY A 8 -12.00 -21.00 0.71
CA GLY A 8 -11.27 -21.53 -0.43
C GLY A 8 -11.11 -20.46 -1.49
N ASP A 9 -10.52 -20.80 -2.63
CA ASP A 9 -10.32 -19.85 -3.71
C ASP A 9 -11.66 -19.26 -4.17
N ARG A 10 -11.78 -17.93 -4.11
CA ARG A 10 -12.98 -17.15 -4.45
C ARG A 10 -14.23 -17.45 -3.62
N ASP A 11 -14.10 -18.11 -2.47
CA ASP A 11 -15.22 -18.47 -1.57
C ASP A 11 -15.18 -17.59 -0.30
N LEU A 12 -15.72 -16.39 -0.39
CA LEU A 12 -15.87 -15.45 0.72
C LEU A 12 -17.23 -15.59 1.36
N ARG A 13 -17.25 -15.68 2.69
CA ARG A 13 -18.48 -15.78 3.48
C ARG A 13 -18.42 -14.90 4.71
N ILE A 14 -19.50 -14.21 5.02
CA ILE A 14 -19.71 -13.58 6.33
C ILE A 14 -20.13 -14.68 7.28
N THR A 15 -19.46 -14.80 8.41
CA THR A 15 -19.70 -15.82 9.43
C THR A 15 -19.79 -15.18 10.81
N GLU A 16 -20.46 -15.86 11.71
CA GLU A 16 -20.35 -15.60 13.14
C GLU A 16 -19.15 -16.37 13.70
N MET A 17 -18.28 -15.68 14.41
CA MET A 17 -17.18 -16.29 15.13
C MET A 17 -17.17 -15.81 16.59
N GLU A 18 -16.51 -16.54 17.47
CA GLU A 18 -16.33 -16.13 18.86
C GLU A 18 -15.56 -14.80 18.92
N ALA A 19 -16.01 -13.89 19.79
CA ALA A 19 -15.28 -12.64 20.03
C ALA A 19 -13.93 -12.97 20.69
N PRO A 20 -12.87 -12.20 20.40
CA PRO A 20 -11.60 -12.40 21.07
C PRO A 20 -11.78 -12.18 22.57
N PRO A 21 -11.00 -12.87 23.41
CA PRO A 21 -11.02 -12.65 24.86
C PRO A 21 -10.61 -11.19 25.17
N PRO A 22 -10.80 -10.72 26.42
CA PRO A 22 -10.22 -9.44 26.83
C PRO A 22 -8.74 -9.35 26.47
N PRO A 23 -8.22 -8.17 26.11
CA PRO A 23 -6.83 -8.02 25.66
C PRO A 23 -5.87 -8.42 26.78
N ALA A 24 -4.84 -9.18 26.43
CA ALA A 24 -3.76 -9.59 27.34
C ALA A 24 -2.90 -8.39 27.77
N PRO A 25 -2.03 -8.52 28.80
CA PRO A 25 -1.09 -7.47 29.14
C PRO A 25 -0.26 -7.00 27.94
N GLY A 26 -0.19 -5.67 27.71
CA GLY A 26 0.48 -5.05 26.57
C GLY A 26 -0.28 -5.12 25.24
N GLU A 27 -1.52 -5.62 25.23
CA GLU A 27 -2.40 -5.64 24.07
C GLU A 27 -3.54 -4.62 24.19
N VAL A 28 -4.05 -4.23 23.05
CA VAL A 28 -5.30 -3.47 22.90
C VAL A 28 -6.30 -4.25 22.08
N GLN A 29 -7.58 -4.10 22.38
CA GLN A 29 -8.67 -4.58 21.55
C GLN A 29 -9.16 -3.43 20.69
N VAL A 30 -9.20 -3.65 19.36
CA VAL A 30 -9.65 -2.65 18.38
C VAL A 30 -11.00 -3.08 17.81
N ARG A 31 -11.96 -2.16 17.81
CA ARG A 31 -13.20 -2.26 17.03
C ARG A 31 -12.92 -1.72 15.64
N VAL A 32 -12.90 -2.59 14.65
CA VAL A 32 -12.65 -2.22 13.26
C VAL A 32 -13.82 -1.41 12.71
N LYS A 33 -13.50 -0.31 12.01
CA LYS A 33 -14.47 0.59 11.39
C LYS A 33 -14.35 0.63 9.87
N ALA A 34 -13.11 0.56 9.36
CA ALA A 34 -12.85 0.59 7.93
C ALA A 34 -11.68 -0.31 7.54
N LEU A 35 -11.78 -0.89 6.37
CA LEU A 35 -10.75 -1.66 5.68
C LEU A 35 -10.44 -0.95 4.36
N ALA A 36 -9.19 -0.96 3.90
CA ALA A 36 -8.89 -0.50 2.56
C ALA A 36 -8.33 -1.64 1.72
N LEU A 37 -8.91 -1.87 0.55
CA LEU A 37 -8.57 -2.99 -0.31
C LEU A 37 -7.29 -2.75 -1.10
N ASN A 38 -6.51 -3.80 -1.27
CA ASN A 38 -5.28 -3.83 -2.06
C ASN A 38 -5.31 -4.97 -3.07
N TYR A 39 -4.42 -4.92 -4.05
CA TYR A 39 -4.30 -6.03 -5.00
C TYR A 39 -3.82 -7.33 -4.33
N LEU A 40 -3.22 -7.21 -3.14
CA LEU A 40 -2.88 -8.34 -2.27
C LEU A 40 -4.13 -9.10 -1.80
N ASP A 41 -5.23 -8.39 -1.50
CA ASP A 41 -6.52 -9.02 -1.17
C ASP A 41 -7.09 -9.78 -2.37
N VAL A 42 -6.94 -9.24 -3.59
CA VAL A 42 -7.32 -9.92 -4.84
C VAL A 42 -6.49 -11.19 -5.05
N TRP A 43 -5.18 -11.15 -4.80
CA TRP A 43 -4.33 -12.35 -4.88
C TRP A 43 -4.73 -13.39 -3.84
N GLY A 44 -4.97 -12.97 -2.61
CA GLY A 44 -5.47 -13.85 -1.55
C GLY A 44 -6.79 -14.51 -1.92
N PHE A 45 -7.75 -13.74 -2.43
CA PHE A 45 -9.05 -14.22 -2.90
C PHE A 45 -8.94 -15.25 -4.04
N ARG A 46 -7.97 -15.09 -4.94
CA ARG A 46 -7.70 -16.00 -6.06
C ARG A 46 -6.91 -17.27 -5.68
N GLY A 47 -6.52 -17.45 -4.43
CA GLY A 47 -5.69 -18.57 -4.02
C GLY A 47 -4.19 -18.40 -4.29
N MET A 48 -3.73 -17.23 -4.71
CA MET A 48 -2.32 -16.95 -5.03
C MET A 48 -1.48 -16.57 -3.79
N ALA A 49 -1.79 -17.10 -2.62
CA ALA A 49 -0.93 -16.94 -1.46
C ALA A 49 0.30 -17.85 -1.61
N PHE A 50 1.48 -17.27 -1.58
CA PHE A 50 2.75 -17.99 -1.71
C PHE A 50 3.11 -18.85 -0.48
N ALA A 51 2.20 -18.98 0.48
CA ALA A 51 2.32 -19.80 1.67
C ALA A 51 1.06 -20.63 1.92
N LYS A 52 1.22 -21.77 2.61
CA LYS A 52 0.07 -22.55 3.07
C LYS A 52 -0.74 -21.74 4.07
N ARG A 53 -2.01 -21.51 3.76
CA ARG A 53 -2.97 -20.83 4.63
C ARG A 53 -3.83 -21.84 5.37
N LYS A 54 -4.24 -21.50 6.59
CA LYS A 54 -5.22 -22.28 7.34
C LYS A 54 -6.61 -21.71 7.04
N MET A 55 -7.44 -22.52 6.38
CA MET A 55 -8.84 -22.14 6.10
C MET A 55 -9.79 -22.68 7.18
N PRO A 56 -10.89 -21.97 7.47
CA PRO A 56 -11.22 -20.63 6.98
C PRO A 56 -10.32 -19.55 7.57
N GLN A 57 -10.08 -18.47 6.81
CA GLN A 57 -9.20 -17.37 7.21
C GLN A 57 -9.91 -16.03 7.08
N ALA A 58 -9.88 -15.20 8.13
CA ALA A 58 -10.35 -13.83 8.04
C ALA A 58 -9.49 -13.03 7.04
N VAL A 59 -10.12 -12.29 6.13
CA VAL A 59 -9.46 -11.47 5.11
C VAL A 59 -9.20 -10.03 5.59
N GLY A 60 -8.71 -9.16 4.69
CA GLY A 60 -8.45 -7.74 4.97
C GLY A 60 -7.02 -7.51 5.48
N VAL A 61 -6.22 -6.80 4.67
CA VAL A 61 -4.77 -6.62 4.89
C VAL A 61 -4.43 -5.29 5.57
N GLU A 62 -5.32 -4.30 5.53
CA GLU A 62 -5.17 -3.02 6.24
C GLU A 62 -6.51 -2.51 6.77
N ALA A 63 -6.47 -1.87 7.92
CA ALA A 63 -7.67 -1.40 8.61
C ALA A 63 -7.40 -0.26 9.57
N SER A 64 -8.48 0.43 9.92
CA SER A 64 -8.56 1.41 11.01
C SER A 64 -9.77 1.13 11.89
N GLY A 65 -9.77 1.70 13.06
CA GLY A 65 -10.87 1.56 14.01
C GLY A 65 -10.66 2.38 15.28
N GLU A 66 -11.33 2.01 16.33
CA GLU A 66 -11.23 2.63 17.64
C GLU A 66 -10.83 1.60 18.71
N ILE A 67 -10.11 2.02 19.72
CA ILE A 67 -9.79 1.18 20.87
C ILE A 67 -11.09 0.85 21.61
N ALA A 68 -11.42 -0.43 21.72
CA ALA A 68 -12.56 -0.93 22.48
C ALA A 68 -12.19 -1.21 23.94
N ALA A 69 -10.99 -1.76 24.19
CA ALA A 69 -10.45 -2.07 25.51
C ALA A 69 -8.92 -2.08 25.48
N VAL A 70 -8.31 -1.94 26.64
CA VAL A 70 -6.85 -1.99 26.83
C VAL A 70 -6.52 -3.05 27.87
N GLY A 71 -5.43 -3.80 27.64
CA GLY A 71 -4.87 -4.75 28.59
C GLY A 71 -4.01 -4.08 29.64
N GLU A 72 -3.60 -4.85 30.63
CA GLU A 72 -2.71 -4.39 31.71
C GLU A 72 -1.38 -3.85 31.12
N GLY A 73 -0.88 -2.75 31.68
CA GLY A 73 0.39 -2.12 31.30
C GLY A 73 0.34 -1.27 30.03
N VAL A 74 -0.79 -1.22 29.31
CA VAL A 74 -0.97 -0.31 28.17
C VAL A 74 -1.11 1.13 28.67
N THR A 75 -0.25 2.02 28.17
CA THR A 75 -0.22 3.44 28.58
C THR A 75 -0.42 4.42 27.43
N ARG A 76 -0.25 3.97 26.19
CA ARG A 76 -0.33 4.83 25.00
C ARG A 76 -1.76 5.07 24.51
N PHE A 77 -2.71 4.22 24.91
CA PHE A 77 -4.08 4.22 24.41
C PHE A 77 -5.11 4.10 25.52
N LYS A 78 -6.30 4.59 25.24
CA LYS A 78 -7.52 4.39 26.05
C LYS A 78 -8.71 4.07 25.13
N ALA A 79 -9.79 3.54 25.71
CA ALA A 79 -11.03 3.29 24.98
C ALA A 79 -11.53 4.56 24.27
N GLY A 80 -11.96 4.40 23.00
CA GLY A 80 -12.42 5.47 22.13
C GLY A 80 -11.32 6.14 21.30
N ASP A 81 -10.04 5.87 21.53
CA ASP A 81 -8.96 6.44 20.73
C ASP A 81 -9.02 5.91 19.29
N PRO A 82 -9.01 6.77 18.24
CA PRO A 82 -8.96 6.35 16.85
C PRO A 82 -7.56 5.84 16.50
N VAL A 83 -7.51 4.69 15.82
CA VAL A 83 -6.26 3.99 15.49
C VAL A 83 -6.28 3.37 14.11
N THR A 84 -5.09 3.14 13.55
CA THR A 84 -4.86 2.17 12.49
C THR A 84 -3.87 1.12 12.96
N MET A 85 -3.71 0.04 12.19
CA MET A 85 -2.94 -1.13 12.61
C MET A 85 -1.89 -1.52 11.58
N TYR A 86 -0.71 -1.92 12.04
CA TYR A 86 0.31 -2.47 11.18
C TYR A 86 -0.13 -3.80 10.55
N GLY A 87 0.04 -3.94 9.24
CA GLY A 87 -0.46 -5.07 8.44
C GLY A 87 0.33 -6.37 8.55
N ALA A 88 1.29 -6.47 9.48
CA ALA A 88 2.07 -7.68 9.71
C ALA A 88 2.20 -7.98 11.20
N GLU A 89 2.37 -9.27 11.53
CA GLU A 89 2.66 -9.71 12.88
C GLU A 89 4.17 -9.86 13.04
N THR A 90 4.83 -8.82 13.58
CA THR A 90 6.29 -8.75 13.78
C THR A 90 6.66 -9.03 15.23
N CYS A 91 7.89 -9.47 15.49
CA CYS A 91 8.29 -9.89 16.84
C CYS A 91 8.63 -8.73 17.80
N GLY A 92 9.04 -7.57 17.28
CA GLY A 92 9.41 -6.39 18.09
C GLY A 92 10.79 -6.44 18.77
N HIS A 93 11.51 -7.56 18.75
CA HIS A 93 12.76 -7.75 19.51
C HIS A 93 13.96 -8.23 18.68
N CYS A 94 13.78 -8.62 17.41
CA CYS A 94 14.91 -8.95 16.56
C CYS A 94 15.69 -7.68 16.15
N LYS A 95 16.88 -7.89 15.58
CA LYS A 95 17.77 -6.79 15.18
C LYS A 95 17.13 -5.78 14.23
N ALA A 96 16.29 -6.26 13.31
CA ALA A 96 15.56 -5.40 12.38
C ALA A 96 14.52 -4.55 13.13
N CYS A 97 13.64 -5.17 13.94
CA CYS A 97 12.61 -4.47 14.70
C CYS A 97 13.20 -3.43 15.67
N LEU A 98 14.29 -3.76 16.38
CA LEU A 98 14.95 -2.83 17.30
C LEU A 98 15.56 -1.61 16.59
N LYS A 99 15.78 -1.69 15.28
CA LYS A 99 16.23 -0.58 14.43
C LYS A 99 15.07 0.17 13.76
N GLY A 100 13.83 -0.21 14.05
CA GLY A 100 12.64 0.35 13.41
C GLY A 100 12.45 -0.10 11.94
N TRP A 101 13.06 -1.23 11.55
CA TRP A 101 12.86 -1.86 10.25
C TRP A 101 11.86 -3.02 10.39
N ASP A 102 10.64 -2.70 10.82
CA ASP A 102 9.61 -3.68 11.13
C ASP A 102 9.25 -4.55 9.93
N ASN A 103 9.29 -3.99 8.73
CA ASN A 103 9.05 -4.68 7.47
C ASN A 103 10.13 -5.75 7.14
N LEU A 104 11.28 -5.71 7.79
CA LEU A 104 12.36 -6.68 7.66
C LEU A 104 12.49 -7.58 8.90
N CYS A 105 11.41 -7.74 9.66
CA CYS A 105 11.39 -8.60 10.84
C CYS A 105 11.86 -10.03 10.50
N GLU A 106 12.87 -10.51 11.23
CA GLU A 106 13.45 -11.86 11.03
C GLU A 106 12.50 -12.98 11.48
N ASN A 107 11.52 -12.65 12.35
CA ASN A 107 10.57 -13.59 12.95
C ASN A 107 9.12 -13.14 12.68
N VAL A 108 8.82 -12.70 11.45
CA VAL A 108 7.46 -12.32 11.07
C VAL A 108 6.55 -13.55 11.03
N ALA A 109 5.43 -13.52 11.75
CA ALA A 109 4.46 -14.60 11.69
C ALA A 109 3.64 -14.58 10.38
N GLY A 110 3.45 -13.41 9.79
CA GLY A 110 2.77 -13.28 8.49
C GLY A 110 2.18 -11.89 8.27
N ILE A 111 1.65 -11.71 7.06
CA ILE A 111 0.83 -10.55 6.68
C ILE A 111 -0.61 -10.88 7.01
N MET A 112 -1.27 -9.95 7.72
CA MET A 112 -2.68 -10.03 8.10
C MET A 112 -3.56 -10.16 6.86
N GLY A 113 -4.54 -11.05 6.90
CA GLY A 113 -5.49 -11.27 5.79
C GLY A 113 -4.92 -11.97 4.56
N PHE A 114 -3.61 -12.26 4.57
CA PHE A 114 -2.94 -12.95 3.45
C PHE A 114 -2.26 -14.25 3.88
N HIS A 115 -1.44 -14.23 4.95
CA HIS A 115 -0.80 -15.42 5.51
C HIS A 115 -1.49 -15.91 6.79
N ILE A 116 -1.99 -14.98 7.57
CA ILE A 116 -2.68 -15.18 8.86
C ILE A 116 -4.00 -14.42 8.86
N ASP A 117 -4.85 -14.65 9.86
CA ASP A 117 -6.14 -13.99 9.99
C ASP A 117 -6.02 -12.46 9.91
N GLY A 118 -6.88 -11.86 9.07
CA GLY A 118 -6.88 -10.45 8.76
C GLY A 118 -7.80 -9.60 9.63
N PHE A 119 -8.03 -8.40 9.16
CA PHE A 119 -8.76 -7.35 9.88
C PHE A 119 -10.28 -7.33 9.59
N ALA A 120 -10.80 -8.15 8.64
CA ALA A 120 -12.21 -8.15 8.30
C ALA A 120 -13.07 -8.86 9.35
N ARG A 121 -13.04 -8.34 10.57
CA ARG A 121 -13.81 -8.79 11.76
C ARG A 121 -14.09 -7.60 12.66
N GLU A 122 -15.20 -7.65 13.42
CA GLU A 122 -15.64 -6.54 14.26
C GLU A 122 -14.65 -6.17 15.36
N LEU A 123 -13.98 -7.16 15.97
CA LEU A 123 -13.02 -6.96 17.06
C LEU A 123 -11.74 -7.76 16.81
N ILE A 124 -10.62 -7.17 17.18
CA ILE A 124 -9.31 -7.81 17.11
C ILE A 124 -8.41 -7.34 18.25
N ASN A 125 -7.68 -8.28 18.87
CA ASN A 125 -6.61 -7.94 19.82
C ASN A 125 -5.29 -7.75 19.06
N ARG A 126 -4.54 -6.70 19.43
CA ARG A 126 -3.24 -6.38 18.82
C ARG A 126 -2.25 -5.95 19.90
N PRO A 127 -0.98 -6.36 19.82
CA PRO A 127 0.07 -5.75 20.61
C PRO A 127 0.08 -4.23 20.43
N GLU A 128 0.14 -3.49 21.53
CA GLU A 128 0.15 -2.02 21.55
C GLU A 128 1.15 -1.41 20.54
N ARG A 129 2.32 -2.05 20.39
CA ARG A 129 3.39 -1.60 19.49
C ARG A 129 3.03 -1.63 18.00
N LEU A 130 2.04 -2.44 17.61
CA LEU A 130 1.56 -2.58 16.23
C LEU A 130 0.34 -1.71 15.93
N VAL A 131 -0.01 -0.82 16.85
CA VAL A 131 -1.15 0.09 16.74
C VAL A 131 -0.63 1.52 16.68
N ILE A 132 -1.15 2.29 15.74
CA ILE A 132 -0.72 3.65 15.45
C ILE A 132 -1.90 4.60 15.68
N PRO A 133 -1.72 5.67 16.49
CA PRO A 133 -2.78 6.63 16.72
C PRO A 133 -3.13 7.41 15.44
N VAL A 134 -4.42 7.65 15.23
CA VAL A 134 -4.92 8.44 14.10
C VAL A 134 -5.07 9.89 14.56
N PRO A 135 -4.45 10.86 13.89
CA PRO A 135 -4.55 12.28 14.22
C PRO A 135 -5.98 12.80 14.05
N LYS A 136 -6.31 13.85 14.84
CA LYS A 136 -7.60 14.53 14.71
C LYS A 136 -7.81 15.06 13.30
N GLY A 137 -9.03 14.84 12.77
CA GLY A 137 -9.44 15.30 11.43
C GLY A 137 -9.21 14.29 10.32
N VAL A 138 -8.55 13.15 10.59
CA VAL A 138 -8.44 12.02 9.67
C VAL A 138 -9.57 11.03 9.95
N SER A 139 -10.38 10.70 8.93
CA SER A 139 -11.47 9.74 9.08
C SER A 139 -10.95 8.28 9.12
N PHE A 140 -11.80 7.34 9.55
CA PHE A 140 -11.42 5.92 9.55
C PHE A 140 -11.15 5.41 8.13
N GLU A 141 -11.91 5.85 7.13
CA GLU A 141 -11.71 5.47 5.73
C GLU A 141 -10.35 5.97 5.22
N GLN A 142 -9.96 7.18 5.58
CA GLN A 142 -8.65 7.73 5.24
C GLN A 142 -7.54 6.99 5.97
N ALA A 143 -7.68 6.79 7.28
CA ALA A 143 -6.71 6.10 8.11
C ALA A 143 -6.49 4.65 7.70
N ALA A 144 -7.54 3.94 7.22
CA ALA A 144 -7.41 2.60 6.68
C ALA A 144 -6.49 2.53 5.45
N CYS A 145 -6.31 3.62 4.71
CA CYS A 145 -5.42 3.68 3.54
C CYS A 145 -3.93 3.92 3.91
N ALA A 146 -3.63 4.15 5.18
CA ALA A 146 -2.27 4.51 5.63
C ALA A 146 -1.31 3.31 5.69
N PRO A 147 -1.66 2.13 6.24
CA PRO A 147 -0.70 1.06 6.53
C PRO A 147 -0.02 0.47 5.29
N ILE A 148 -0.78 0.23 4.22
CA ILE A 148 -0.23 -0.33 2.99
C ILE A 148 -0.15 0.74 1.90
N GLY A 149 -1.25 1.45 1.63
CA GLY A 149 -1.29 2.41 0.55
C GLY A 149 -0.23 3.49 0.67
N PHE A 150 -0.37 4.37 1.65
CA PHE A 150 0.52 5.52 1.84
C PHE A 150 1.87 5.13 2.46
N GLY A 151 1.88 4.21 3.43
CA GLY A 151 3.09 3.75 4.09
C GLY A 151 4.10 3.13 3.12
N THR A 152 3.64 2.29 2.18
CA THR A 152 4.49 1.73 1.13
C THR A 152 5.09 2.83 0.25
N VAL A 153 4.29 3.82 -0.17
CA VAL A 153 4.77 4.93 -0.99
C VAL A 153 5.80 5.77 -0.22
N GLN A 154 5.52 6.08 1.04
CA GLN A 154 6.44 6.79 1.92
C GLN A 154 7.80 6.06 2.02
N HIS A 155 7.76 4.75 2.23
CA HIS A 155 8.94 3.90 2.30
C HIS A 155 9.71 3.85 0.96
N MET A 156 9.00 3.66 -0.14
CA MET A 156 9.61 3.59 -1.47
C MET A 156 10.30 4.89 -1.87
N LEU A 157 9.60 6.02 -1.72
CA LEU A 157 10.10 7.31 -2.20
C LEU A 157 11.20 7.86 -1.31
N PHE A 158 11.03 7.80 0.02
CA PHE A 158 11.90 8.55 0.92
C PHE A 158 12.93 7.68 1.63
N ASP A 159 12.61 6.43 2.00
CA ASP A 159 13.60 5.56 2.63
C ASP A 159 14.50 4.85 1.61
N ASN A 160 13.92 4.35 0.50
CA ASN A 160 14.66 3.56 -0.49
C ASN A 160 15.18 4.41 -1.65
N ALA A 161 14.31 5.09 -2.39
CA ALA A 161 14.73 5.88 -3.56
C ALA A 161 15.41 7.20 -3.18
N LYS A 162 15.22 7.70 -1.93
CA LYS A 162 15.76 9.00 -1.50
C LYS A 162 15.38 10.11 -2.49
N LEU A 163 14.10 10.21 -2.82
CA LEU A 163 13.57 11.22 -3.73
C LEU A 163 13.77 12.60 -3.12
N GLU A 164 14.36 13.51 -3.90
CA GLU A 164 14.72 14.88 -3.48
C GLU A 164 13.85 15.93 -4.18
N PRO A 165 13.64 17.11 -3.55
CA PRO A 165 12.95 18.22 -4.18
C PRO A 165 13.58 18.61 -5.52
N GLY A 166 12.72 18.88 -6.54
CA GLY A 166 13.16 19.29 -7.86
C GLY A 166 13.57 18.15 -8.80
N GLU A 167 13.64 16.91 -8.32
CA GLU A 167 13.86 15.75 -9.19
C GLU A 167 12.64 15.44 -10.07
N SER A 168 12.85 14.63 -11.09
CA SER A 168 11.81 14.09 -11.97
C SER A 168 11.53 12.64 -11.65
N ILE A 169 10.25 12.26 -11.63
CA ILE A 169 9.82 10.90 -11.32
C ILE A 169 8.80 10.39 -12.34
N LEU A 170 8.96 9.13 -12.77
CA LEU A 170 7.94 8.39 -13.48
C LEU A 170 7.19 7.48 -12.49
N VAL A 171 5.89 7.70 -12.34
CA VAL A 171 5.00 6.86 -11.53
C VAL A 171 4.15 6.00 -12.45
N HIS A 172 4.36 4.69 -12.45
CA HIS A 172 3.50 3.78 -13.20
C HIS A 172 2.11 3.65 -12.58
N ALA A 173 1.12 3.35 -13.45
CA ALA A 173 -0.29 3.15 -13.06
C ALA A 173 -0.80 4.24 -12.10
N GLY A 174 -0.74 5.50 -12.55
CA GLY A 174 -1.13 6.68 -11.75
C GLY A 174 -2.55 6.69 -11.20
N GLY A 175 -3.43 5.83 -11.74
CA GLY A 175 -4.79 5.63 -11.20
C GLY A 175 -4.90 4.58 -10.10
N SER A 176 -3.82 3.88 -9.74
CA SER A 176 -3.83 2.93 -8.62
C SER A 176 -3.78 3.63 -7.27
N GLY A 177 -4.13 2.91 -6.19
CA GLY A 177 -4.07 3.47 -4.84
C GLY A 177 -2.68 4.00 -4.47
N ILE A 178 -1.61 3.24 -4.76
CA ILE A 178 -0.23 3.70 -4.51
C ILE A 178 0.25 4.70 -5.57
N GLY A 179 -0.25 4.61 -6.81
CA GLY A 179 0.08 5.59 -7.86
C GLY A 179 -0.44 6.98 -7.54
N THR A 180 -1.71 7.11 -7.11
CA THR A 180 -2.29 8.38 -6.70
C THR A 180 -1.56 8.99 -5.49
N ALA A 181 -1.18 8.16 -4.52
CA ALA A 181 -0.40 8.58 -3.36
C ALA A 181 1.03 9.06 -3.77
N ALA A 182 1.69 8.32 -4.67
CA ALA A 182 3.03 8.68 -5.16
C ALA A 182 3.03 10.01 -5.92
N ILE A 183 2.03 10.25 -6.79
CA ILE A 183 1.87 11.53 -7.49
C ILE A 183 1.75 12.66 -6.47
N LYS A 184 0.85 12.54 -5.48
CA LYS A 184 0.64 13.59 -4.46
C LYS A 184 1.88 13.84 -3.62
N MET A 185 2.55 12.78 -3.15
CA MET A 185 3.75 12.93 -2.32
C MET A 185 4.93 13.54 -3.09
N ALA A 186 5.16 13.12 -4.33
CA ALA A 186 6.20 13.66 -5.18
C ALA A 186 5.94 15.15 -5.53
N LYS A 187 4.70 15.51 -5.86
CA LYS A 187 4.33 16.91 -6.13
C LYS A 187 4.49 17.79 -4.90
N ALA A 188 4.14 17.30 -3.72
CA ALA A 188 4.23 18.06 -2.48
C ALA A 188 5.67 18.52 -2.15
N ILE A 189 6.68 17.79 -2.62
CA ILE A 189 8.09 18.18 -2.47
C ILE A 189 8.68 18.88 -3.71
N GLY A 190 7.84 19.23 -4.70
CA GLY A 190 8.27 20.01 -5.87
C GLY A 190 8.88 19.18 -6.99
N CYS A 191 8.65 17.88 -7.08
CA CYS A 191 9.10 17.04 -8.19
C CYS A 191 8.33 17.33 -9.49
N THR A 192 8.98 17.05 -10.62
CA THR A 192 8.29 16.91 -11.92
C THR A 192 7.78 15.49 -12.07
N VAL A 193 6.47 15.32 -12.15
CA VAL A 193 5.82 14.01 -12.15
C VAL A 193 5.34 13.61 -13.53
N TYR A 194 5.88 12.52 -14.04
CA TYR A 194 5.39 11.77 -15.19
C TYR A 194 4.57 10.58 -14.67
N THR A 195 3.48 10.24 -15.35
CA THR A 195 2.70 9.04 -14.96
C THR A 195 2.15 8.31 -16.17
N THR A 196 1.93 6.99 -16.00
CA THR A 196 1.25 6.17 -17.01
C THR A 196 -0.15 5.83 -16.55
N VAL A 197 -1.10 5.83 -17.48
CA VAL A 197 -2.51 5.45 -17.23
C VAL A 197 -3.03 4.57 -18.37
N GLY A 198 -4.16 3.88 -18.13
CA GLY A 198 -4.75 2.97 -19.10
C GLY A 198 -5.88 3.58 -19.95
N ASP A 199 -6.28 4.81 -19.67
CA ASP A 199 -7.31 5.55 -20.40
C ASP A 199 -7.21 7.05 -20.15
N ASP A 200 -7.86 7.85 -21.00
CA ASP A 200 -7.75 9.30 -20.95
C ASP A 200 -8.50 9.92 -19.76
N GLU A 201 -9.59 9.30 -19.31
CA GLU A 201 -10.32 9.75 -18.12
C GLU A 201 -9.43 9.70 -16.87
N LYS A 202 -8.70 8.59 -16.68
CA LYS A 202 -7.70 8.48 -15.62
C LYS A 202 -6.55 9.46 -15.82
N GLY A 203 -6.23 9.77 -17.07
CA GLY A 203 -5.23 10.78 -17.42
C GLY A 203 -5.60 12.16 -16.88
N GLU A 204 -6.82 12.61 -17.13
CA GLU A 204 -7.29 13.91 -16.62
C GLU A 204 -7.35 13.94 -15.09
N LYS A 205 -7.80 12.86 -14.46
CA LYS A 205 -7.79 12.73 -13.00
C LYS A 205 -6.36 12.78 -12.43
N ALA A 206 -5.39 12.14 -13.10
CA ALA A 206 -3.99 12.16 -12.68
C ALA A 206 -3.36 13.56 -12.82
N LYS A 207 -3.67 14.31 -13.88
CA LYS A 207 -3.30 15.73 -14.02
C LYS A 207 -3.88 16.59 -12.89
N ALA A 208 -5.15 16.38 -12.55
CA ALA A 208 -5.79 17.10 -11.45
C ALA A 208 -5.15 16.79 -10.08
N LEU A 209 -4.51 15.62 -9.91
CA LEU A 209 -3.73 15.28 -8.72
C LEU A 209 -2.33 15.93 -8.71
N GLY A 210 -1.90 16.51 -9.82
CA GLY A 210 -0.62 17.17 -9.95
C GLY A 210 0.42 16.47 -10.84
N ALA A 211 0.04 15.45 -11.62
CA ALA A 211 0.94 14.91 -12.63
C ALA A 211 1.19 15.95 -13.73
N ASP A 212 2.45 16.29 -14.01
CA ASP A 212 2.82 17.27 -15.02
C ASP A 212 2.67 16.68 -16.44
N TYR A 213 2.97 15.39 -16.59
CA TYR A 213 2.90 14.68 -17.85
C TYR A 213 2.23 13.31 -17.65
N VAL A 214 1.29 13.03 -18.53
CA VAL A 214 0.51 11.77 -18.51
C VAL A 214 0.69 11.05 -19.84
N VAL A 215 0.96 9.76 -19.79
CA VAL A 215 1.09 8.88 -20.95
C VAL A 215 0.04 7.78 -20.88
N ASN A 216 -0.81 7.67 -21.90
CA ASN A 216 -1.73 6.56 -22.05
C ASN A 216 -1.01 5.39 -22.72
N TYR A 217 -0.62 4.38 -21.91
CA TYR A 217 0.17 3.23 -22.38
C TYR A 217 -0.60 2.31 -23.37
N ARG A 218 -1.89 2.52 -23.57
CA ARG A 218 -2.67 1.77 -24.57
C ARG A 218 -2.53 2.35 -25.97
N THR A 219 -2.24 3.64 -26.08
CA THR A 219 -2.12 4.35 -27.36
C THR A 219 -0.69 4.72 -27.69
N GLU A 220 0.19 4.78 -26.68
CA GLU A 220 1.56 5.23 -26.84
C GLU A 220 2.55 4.30 -26.12
N ARG A 221 3.75 4.16 -26.67
CA ARG A 221 4.85 3.50 -25.97
C ARG A 221 5.41 4.44 -24.92
N PHE A 222 5.16 4.15 -23.65
CA PHE A 222 5.46 5.06 -22.55
C PHE A 222 6.95 5.44 -22.47
N GLU A 223 7.87 4.51 -22.75
CA GLU A 223 9.31 4.78 -22.71
C GLU A 223 9.74 5.74 -23.83
N GLY A 224 9.12 5.63 -25.00
CA GLY A 224 9.35 6.56 -26.11
C GLY A 224 8.88 7.97 -25.78
N GLU A 225 7.69 8.07 -25.21
CA GLU A 225 7.07 9.34 -24.86
C GLU A 225 7.77 10.03 -23.69
N VAL A 226 8.11 9.32 -22.61
CA VAL A 226 8.89 9.85 -21.49
C VAL A 226 10.24 10.36 -22.00
N ARG A 227 10.92 9.62 -22.88
CA ARG A 227 12.18 10.07 -23.46
C ARG A 227 12.01 11.32 -24.34
N ARG A 228 10.93 11.43 -25.10
CA ARG A 228 10.60 12.62 -25.89
C ARG A 228 10.38 13.83 -24.98
N LEU A 229 9.53 13.69 -23.96
CA LEU A 229 9.19 14.76 -23.01
C LEU A 229 10.40 15.22 -22.19
N THR A 230 11.30 14.33 -21.83
CA THR A 230 12.55 14.66 -21.13
C THR A 230 13.68 15.08 -22.07
N LYS A 231 13.42 15.35 -23.36
CA LYS A 231 14.45 15.68 -24.37
C LYS A 231 15.58 14.63 -24.37
N ARG A 232 15.23 13.36 -24.26
CA ARG A 232 16.10 12.18 -24.18
C ARG A 232 17.00 12.09 -22.93
N LYS A 233 16.84 12.96 -21.94
CA LYS A 233 17.63 12.91 -20.69
C LYS A 233 17.15 11.76 -19.77
N GLY A 234 15.85 11.47 -19.76
CA GLY A 234 15.23 10.54 -18.82
C GLY A 234 14.89 11.18 -17.48
N VAL A 235 14.29 10.40 -16.58
CA VAL A 235 13.86 10.81 -15.24
C VAL A 235 14.87 10.38 -14.16
N ASP A 236 14.86 11.06 -13.03
CA ASP A 236 15.71 10.75 -11.88
C ASP A 236 15.30 9.43 -11.21
N VAL A 237 13.99 9.22 -11.06
CA VAL A 237 13.42 8.09 -10.35
C VAL A 237 12.32 7.45 -11.18
N VAL A 238 12.24 6.11 -11.16
CA VAL A 238 11.07 5.36 -11.60
C VAL A 238 10.46 4.65 -10.40
N PHE A 239 9.18 4.91 -10.14
CA PHE A 239 8.35 4.22 -9.16
C PHE A 239 7.61 3.07 -9.86
N GLU A 240 8.11 1.87 -9.64
CA GLU A 240 7.69 0.65 -10.32
C GLU A 240 6.88 -0.25 -9.39
N HIS A 241 5.77 -0.77 -9.86
CA HIS A 241 4.96 -1.76 -9.13
C HIS A 241 4.11 -2.65 -10.07
N VAL A 242 4.35 -2.51 -11.37
CA VAL A 242 3.67 -3.29 -12.41
C VAL A 242 4.43 -4.58 -12.71
N GLY A 243 5.73 -4.51 -12.86
CA GLY A 243 6.60 -5.68 -12.99
C GLY A 243 7.06 -5.97 -14.42
N ALA A 244 6.98 -7.24 -14.83
CA ALA A 244 7.65 -7.74 -16.03
C ALA A 244 7.35 -6.93 -17.33
N GLU A 245 6.10 -6.53 -17.53
CA GLU A 245 5.68 -5.81 -18.75
C GLU A 245 6.28 -4.40 -18.86
N THR A 246 6.53 -3.73 -17.74
CA THR A 246 7.04 -2.35 -17.73
C THR A 246 8.54 -2.26 -17.45
N TRP A 247 9.16 -3.31 -16.92
CA TRP A 247 10.51 -3.29 -16.39
C TRP A 247 11.57 -2.73 -17.34
N ASN A 248 11.67 -3.28 -18.54
CA ASN A 248 12.69 -2.84 -19.51
C ASN A 248 12.44 -1.42 -20.00
N GLY A 249 11.18 -1.07 -20.25
CA GLY A 249 10.78 0.30 -20.57
C GLY A 249 11.09 1.29 -19.44
N SER A 250 10.88 0.89 -18.20
CA SER A 250 11.22 1.65 -16.99
C SER A 250 12.71 1.99 -16.93
N LEU A 251 13.58 1.03 -17.20
CA LEU A 251 15.04 1.26 -17.27
C LEU A 251 15.42 2.22 -18.40
N LEU A 252 14.73 2.15 -19.55
CA LEU A 252 14.95 3.09 -20.67
C LEU A 252 14.50 4.52 -20.33
N CYS A 253 13.57 4.70 -19.40
CA CYS A 253 13.13 6.01 -18.94
C CYS A 253 14.11 6.70 -18.01
N LEU A 254 15.03 5.96 -17.37
CA LEU A 254 15.97 6.54 -16.40
C LEU A 254 17.03 7.40 -17.08
N LYS A 255 17.42 8.49 -16.42
CA LYS A 255 18.64 9.21 -16.73
C LYS A 255 19.87 8.42 -16.26
N ARG A 256 21.06 8.80 -16.72
CA ARG A 256 22.32 8.24 -16.18
C ARG A 256 22.42 8.49 -14.67
N GLY A 257 22.76 7.46 -13.90
CA GLY A 257 22.77 7.51 -12.44
C GLY A 257 21.38 7.46 -11.80
N GLY A 258 20.31 7.25 -12.60
CA GLY A 258 18.93 7.20 -12.11
C GLY A 258 18.64 5.98 -11.23
N ARG A 259 17.47 6.03 -10.57
CA ARG A 259 17.04 5.05 -9.57
C ARG A 259 15.70 4.45 -9.96
N LEU A 260 15.58 3.12 -9.84
CA LEU A 260 14.31 2.42 -9.93
C LEU A 260 14.00 1.81 -8.56
N VAL A 261 12.81 2.08 -8.03
CA VAL A 261 12.32 1.46 -6.80
C VAL A 261 11.06 0.64 -7.10
N THR A 262 11.04 -0.63 -6.67
CA THR A 262 9.92 -1.54 -6.96
C THR A 262 9.39 -2.22 -5.71
N CYS A 263 8.05 -2.36 -5.64
CA CYS A 263 7.34 -3.08 -4.56
C CYS A 263 6.32 -4.10 -5.07
N GLY A 264 6.23 -4.31 -6.37
CA GLY A 264 5.17 -5.15 -6.93
C GLY A 264 5.52 -5.78 -8.27
N SER A 265 4.72 -6.77 -8.66
CA SER A 265 4.92 -7.58 -9.86
C SER A 265 3.59 -8.07 -10.45
N THR A 266 2.61 -7.17 -10.57
CA THR A 266 1.24 -7.51 -11.00
C THR A 266 1.13 -8.04 -12.43
N SER A 267 2.10 -7.71 -13.31
CA SER A 267 2.18 -8.19 -14.69
C SER A 267 3.11 -9.40 -14.88
N GLY A 268 3.80 -9.82 -13.82
CA GLY A 268 4.72 -10.95 -13.85
C GLY A 268 5.89 -10.77 -12.91
N VAL A 269 6.37 -11.89 -12.35
CA VAL A 269 7.40 -11.93 -11.30
C VAL A 269 8.83 -12.06 -11.84
N SER A 270 8.99 -12.36 -13.12
CA SER A 270 10.30 -12.61 -13.75
C SER A 270 10.51 -11.75 -14.97
N THR A 271 11.70 -11.22 -15.11
CA THR A 271 12.12 -10.43 -16.28
C THR A 271 13.61 -10.61 -16.54
N THR A 272 14.06 -10.27 -17.74
CA THR A 272 15.49 -10.23 -18.09
C THR A 272 16.02 -8.82 -17.95
N MET A 273 17.30 -8.67 -17.63
CA MET A 273 17.98 -7.39 -17.50
C MET A 273 19.24 -7.34 -18.37
N ASN A 274 19.42 -6.23 -19.08
CA ASN A 274 20.65 -5.95 -19.77
C ASN A 274 21.69 -5.40 -18.79
N LEU A 275 22.65 -6.24 -18.39
CA LEU A 275 23.69 -5.88 -17.42
C LEU A 275 24.64 -4.79 -17.93
N MET A 276 24.91 -4.75 -19.26
CA MET A 276 25.72 -3.68 -19.86
C MET A 276 25.05 -2.33 -19.68
N GLN A 277 23.74 -2.23 -19.94
CA GLN A 277 22.96 -1.02 -19.69
C GLN A 277 23.03 -0.64 -18.21
N LEU A 278 22.84 -1.61 -17.29
CA LEU A 278 22.86 -1.35 -15.85
C LEU A 278 24.15 -0.66 -15.41
N PHE A 279 25.33 -1.24 -15.74
CA PHE A 279 26.59 -0.67 -15.27
C PHE A 279 27.03 0.57 -16.04
N GLN A 280 26.83 0.63 -17.37
CA GLN A 280 27.23 1.81 -18.16
C GLN A 280 26.42 3.05 -17.83
N GLN A 281 25.13 2.88 -17.51
CA GLN A 281 24.26 3.97 -17.08
C GLN A 281 24.32 4.21 -15.57
N GLN A 282 25.01 3.39 -14.81
CA GLN A 282 25.10 3.44 -13.33
C GLN A 282 23.72 3.46 -12.67
N TYR A 283 22.80 2.64 -13.13
CA TYR A 283 21.47 2.55 -12.53
C TYR A 283 21.53 1.94 -11.13
N ARG A 284 20.67 2.41 -10.26
CA ARG A 284 20.46 1.86 -8.93
C ARG A 284 19.04 1.29 -8.86
N ILE A 285 18.94 0.03 -8.47
CA ILE A 285 17.66 -0.71 -8.39
C ILE A 285 17.43 -1.09 -6.94
N PHE A 286 16.28 -0.68 -6.41
CA PHE A 286 15.89 -0.93 -5.02
C PHE A 286 14.63 -1.80 -4.97
N GLY A 287 14.71 -2.94 -4.29
CA GLY A 287 13.52 -3.65 -3.81
C GLY A 287 12.95 -2.94 -2.59
N SER A 288 11.63 -2.86 -2.51
CA SER A 288 10.91 -2.28 -1.38
C SER A 288 9.81 -3.24 -0.94
N PHE A 289 9.80 -3.63 0.32
CA PHE A 289 8.81 -4.53 0.87
C PHE A 289 8.03 -3.85 1.99
N GLY A 290 6.72 -3.67 1.78
CA GLY A 290 5.83 -3.04 2.75
C GLY A 290 6.30 -1.66 3.19
N CYS A 291 6.21 -1.39 4.48
CA CYS A 291 6.67 -0.16 5.10
C CYS A 291 7.02 -0.39 6.58
N ARG A 292 7.70 0.58 7.18
CA ARG A 292 7.97 0.64 8.62
C ARG A 292 6.75 1.23 9.34
N ILE A 293 6.58 0.92 10.61
CA ILE A 293 5.53 1.54 11.45
C ILE A 293 5.64 3.07 11.42
N GLU A 294 6.85 3.60 11.45
CA GLU A 294 7.12 5.05 11.34
C GLU A 294 6.58 5.66 10.03
N ASN A 295 6.66 4.94 8.91
CA ASN A 295 6.13 5.43 7.63
C ASN A 295 4.60 5.59 7.65
N ILE A 296 3.90 4.76 8.45
CA ILE A 296 2.46 4.89 8.64
C ILE A 296 2.15 6.17 9.44
N ALA A 297 2.87 6.40 10.54
CA ALA A 297 2.71 7.61 11.34
C ALA A 297 2.96 8.88 10.50
N GLN A 298 4.08 8.92 9.76
CA GLN A 298 4.39 10.02 8.83
C GLN A 298 3.32 10.22 7.74
N SER A 299 2.70 9.14 7.28
CA SER A 299 1.61 9.20 6.31
C SER A 299 0.33 9.79 6.91
N LEU A 300 0.00 9.41 8.15
CA LEU A 300 -1.13 9.97 8.90
C LEU A 300 -0.93 11.46 9.18
N ASP A 301 0.29 11.88 9.53
CA ASP A 301 0.61 13.31 9.70
C ASP A 301 0.41 14.10 8.41
N LYS A 302 0.79 13.53 7.25
CA LYS A 302 0.51 14.13 5.94
C LYS A 302 -1.00 14.21 5.65
N MET A 303 -1.77 13.19 6.05
CA MET A 303 -3.23 13.21 5.90
C MET A 303 -3.86 14.28 6.79
N ALA A 304 -3.41 14.42 8.03
CA ALA A 304 -3.84 15.51 8.93
C ALA A 304 -3.50 16.90 8.36
N GLY A 305 -2.41 17.02 7.60
CA GLY A 305 -2.03 18.20 6.83
C GLY A 305 -2.78 18.38 5.50
N GLY A 306 -3.81 17.56 5.22
CA GLY A 306 -4.66 17.68 4.03
C GLY A 306 -4.26 16.82 2.83
N MET A 307 -3.20 15.99 2.93
CA MET A 307 -2.82 15.05 1.87
C MET A 307 -3.67 13.77 1.93
N ASN A 308 -4.97 13.90 1.76
CA ASN A 308 -5.91 12.79 1.86
C ASN A 308 -5.74 11.76 0.73
N PRO A 309 -5.97 10.45 0.99
CA PRO A 309 -6.04 9.44 -0.05
C PRO A 309 -7.18 9.75 -1.03
N VAL A 310 -6.99 9.36 -2.28
CA VAL A 310 -8.10 9.32 -3.24
C VAL A 310 -8.88 8.05 -2.96
N ILE A 311 -10.12 8.19 -2.51
CA ILE A 311 -11.04 7.08 -2.29
C ILE A 311 -12.01 7.05 -3.46
N ASP A 312 -11.94 5.98 -4.27
CA ASP A 312 -12.74 5.79 -5.48
C ASP A 312 -14.17 5.33 -5.14
N ALA A 313 -14.28 4.42 -4.16
CA ALA A 313 -15.57 3.89 -3.71
C ALA A 313 -15.49 3.40 -2.26
N VAL A 314 -16.64 3.47 -1.58
CA VAL A 314 -16.85 2.91 -0.24
C VAL A 314 -17.99 1.90 -0.32
N PHE A 315 -17.79 0.70 0.21
CA PHE A 315 -18.79 -0.36 0.26
C PHE A 315 -19.03 -0.79 1.72
N PRO A 316 -20.25 -1.23 2.08
CA PRO A 316 -20.44 -1.94 3.35
C PRO A 316 -19.73 -3.32 3.31
N ILE A 317 -19.44 -3.91 4.47
CA ILE A 317 -18.75 -5.22 4.57
C ILE A 317 -19.49 -6.32 3.82
N ASP A 318 -20.81 -6.27 3.77
CA ASP A 318 -21.65 -7.21 3.04
C ASP A 318 -21.41 -7.17 1.50
N GLU A 319 -20.83 -6.10 1.01
CA GLU A 319 -20.48 -5.89 -0.40
C GLU A 319 -18.97 -5.95 -0.69
N PHE A 320 -18.18 -6.49 0.22
CA PHE A 320 -16.71 -6.59 0.07
C PHE A 320 -16.27 -7.18 -1.28
N GLN A 321 -16.99 -8.20 -1.74
CA GLN A 321 -16.68 -8.84 -3.03
C GLN A 321 -16.82 -7.86 -4.20
N LYS A 322 -17.80 -6.95 -4.19
CA LYS A 322 -17.93 -5.91 -5.23
C LYS A 322 -16.70 -4.99 -5.26
N GLY A 323 -16.13 -4.70 -4.08
CA GLY A 323 -14.89 -3.95 -3.97
C GLY A 323 -13.71 -4.68 -4.60
N LEU A 324 -13.57 -5.99 -4.37
CA LEU A 324 -12.55 -6.83 -5.01
C LEU A 324 -12.73 -6.87 -6.54
N GLU A 325 -13.95 -7.09 -7.01
CA GLU A 325 -14.27 -7.13 -8.44
C GLU A 325 -13.95 -5.80 -9.14
N ARG A 326 -14.18 -4.67 -8.46
CA ARG A 326 -13.82 -3.34 -8.96
C ARG A 326 -12.31 -3.17 -9.13
N LEU A 327 -11.51 -3.66 -8.16
CA LEU A 327 -10.04 -3.70 -8.24
C LEU A 327 -9.55 -4.64 -9.35
N GLU A 328 -10.07 -5.87 -9.37
CA GLU A 328 -9.73 -6.90 -10.35
C GLU A 328 -10.02 -6.43 -11.78
N GLY A 329 -11.16 -5.75 -11.97
CA GLY A 329 -11.56 -5.15 -13.24
C GLY A 329 -10.77 -3.89 -13.63
N ARG A 330 -9.84 -3.42 -12.80
CA ARG A 330 -9.06 -2.18 -13.02
C ARG A 330 -9.94 -0.93 -13.25
N LYS A 331 -11.17 -0.93 -12.70
CA LYS A 331 -12.16 0.15 -12.83
C LYS A 331 -12.07 1.16 -11.69
N VAL A 332 -10.88 1.36 -11.16
CA VAL A 332 -10.63 2.22 -9.98
C VAL A 332 -9.72 3.39 -10.34
N PHE A 333 -9.91 4.49 -9.61
CA PHE A 333 -8.96 5.59 -9.54
C PHE A 333 -8.72 5.96 -8.08
N GLY A 334 -7.72 5.34 -7.46
CA GLY A 334 -7.43 5.45 -6.04
C GLY A 334 -7.71 4.17 -5.26
N LYS A 335 -8.17 4.30 -4.04
CA LYS A 335 -8.45 3.21 -3.10
C LYS A 335 -9.94 2.84 -3.07
N VAL A 336 -10.22 1.58 -2.83
CA VAL A 336 -11.54 1.08 -2.45
C VAL A 336 -11.54 0.82 -0.96
N VAL A 337 -12.54 1.32 -0.26
CA VAL A 337 -12.70 1.18 1.19
C VAL A 337 -13.96 0.38 1.49
N VAL A 338 -13.92 -0.38 2.57
CA VAL A 338 -15.05 -1.17 3.07
C VAL A 338 -15.27 -0.81 4.54
N THR A 339 -16.52 -0.57 4.94
CA THR A 339 -16.90 -0.20 6.31
C THR A 339 -17.70 -1.31 6.98
N PHE A 340 -17.55 -1.44 8.32
CA PHE A 340 -18.35 -2.33 9.16
C PHE A 340 -19.65 -1.67 9.59
#